data_4dc521951662d02f09c4e253559793da
#
_entry.id   4dc521951662d02f09c4e253559793da
#
_cell.length_a   1.000
_cell.length_b   1.000
_cell.length_c   1.000
_cell.angle_alpha   90.00
_cell.angle_beta   90.00
_cell.angle_gamma   90.00
#
_symmetry.space_group_name_H-M   'P 1'
#
loop_
_entity.id
_entity.type
_entity.pdbx_description
1 polymer ?
#
loop_
_entity_poly.entity_id
_entity_poly.type
_entity_poly.pdbx_seq_one_letter_code
_entity_poly.pdbx_strand_id
1 'polypeptide(L)'
;MKQKQIILPGSQKVYTAGCEQYFSCNLKRLRLFRFPRLSQARLAQKLGVTRNTYAGYESGKRLPPAWFVCCTADFFKVAVDELIGQELEKEKLKYENLTHSDPETD
;
A
#
# COMPACT_ATOMS: atom_id res chain seq x y z
N MET A 1 -7.62 25.37 -5.62
CA MET A 1 -8.92 24.81 -5.24
C MET A 1 -8.79 23.99 -3.99
N LYS A 2 -9.70 24.16 -3.06
CA LYS A 2 -9.64 23.43 -1.81
C LYS A 2 -10.12 22.01 -2.00
N GLN A 3 -9.42 21.09 -1.38
CA GLN A 3 -9.83 19.71 -1.36
C GLN A 3 -10.90 19.50 -0.29
N LYS A 4 -11.81 18.59 -0.60
CA LYS A 4 -12.85 18.23 0.34
C LYS A 4 -12.29 17.29 1.39
N GLN A 5 -12.51 17.61 2.65
CA GLN A 5 -12.01 16.80 3.74
C GLN A 5 -13.10 15.87 4.26
N ILE A 6 -12.71 14.68 4.64
CA ILE A 6 -13.62 13.69 5.19
C ILE A 6 -13.09 13.28 6.56
N ILE A 7 -13.92 13.43 7.58
CA ILE A 7 -13.57 13.02 8.93
C ILE A 7 -14.40 11.79 9.26
N LEU A 8 -13.72 10.68 9.50
CA LEU A 8 -14.40 9.43 9.75
C LEU A 8 -14.83 9.34 11.22
N PRO A 9 -16.01 8.76 11.49
CA PRO A 9 -16.46 8.59 12.86
C PRO A 9 -15.47 7.77 13.67
N GLY A 10 -15.15 8.24 14.86
CA GLY A 10 -14.24 7.53 15.75
C GLY A 10 -12.78 7.64 15.37
N SER A 11 -12.45 8.42 14.34
CA SER A 11 -11.10 8.59 13.88
C SER A 11 -10.61 10.00 14.16
N GLN A 12 -9.33 10.11 14.48
CA GLN A 12 -8.67 11.41 14.61
C GLN A 12 -8.12 11.91 13.29
N LYS A 13 -8.13 11.08 12.28
CA LYS A 13 -7.51 11.40 11.00
C LYS A 13 -8.50 12.09 10.08
N VAL A 14 -7.95 12.96 9.24
CA VAL A 14 -8.72 13.66 8.22
C VAL A 14 -8.21 13.19 6.86
N TYR A 15 -9.14 12.76 6.02
CA TYR A 15 -8.80 12.32 4.68
C TYR A 15 -9.30 13.33 3.67
N THR A 16 -8.51 13.55 2.62
CA THR A 16 -8.86 14.51 1.57
C THR A 16 -9.03 13.78 0.24
N ALA A 17 -9.70 14.44 -0.69
CA ALA A 17 -9.78 13.95 -2.06
C ALA A 17 -8.34 13.78 -2.59
N GLY A 18 -8.11 12.68 -3.28
CA GLY A 18 -6.78 12.40 -3.83
C GLY A 18 -5.89 11.57 -2.92
N CYS A 19 -6.41 11.12 -1.77
CA CYS A 19 -5.60 10.31 -0.87
C CYS A 19 -5.20 8.98 -1.49
N GLU A 20 -5.83 8.56 -2.56
CA GLU A 20 -5.45 7.36 -3.27
C GLU A 20 -4.03 7.46 -3.85
N GLN A 21 -3.51 8.67 -3.99
CA GLN A 21 -2.13 8.86 -4.42
C GLN A 21 -1.16 8.33 -3.37
N TYR A 22 -1.54 8.42 -2.11
CA TYR A 22 -0.71 7.86 -1.05
C TYR A 22 -0.64 6.35 -1.16
N PHE A 23 -1.75 5.73 -1.52
CA PHE A 23 -1.76 4.28 -1.68
C PHE A 23 -0.73 3.84 -2.73
N SER A 24 -0.76 4.47 -3.90
CA SER A 24 0.17 4.11 -4.98
C SER A 24 1.61 4.27 -4.55
N CYS A 25 1.92 5.40 -3.96
CA CYS A 25 3.27 5.70 -3.51
C CYS A 25 3.70 4.71 -2.42
N ASN A 26 2.84 4.48 -1.45
CA ASN A 26 3.17 3.60 -0.34
C ASN A 26 3.31 2.15 -0.79
N LEU A 27 2.49 1.71 -1.74
CA LEU A 27 2.58 0.36 -2.27
C LEU A 27 3.96 0.12 -2.88
N LYS A 28 4.40 1.04 -3.72
CA LYS A 28 5.70 0.93 -4.35
C LYS A 28 6.83 0.95 -3.33
N ARG A 29 6.74 1.88 -2.37
CA ARG A 29 7.78 2.01 -1.35
C ARG A 29 7.86 0.78 -0.46
N LEU A 30 6.71 0.23 -0.07
CA LEU A 30 6.70 -0.98 0.74
C LEU A 30 7.35 -2.15 0.01
N ARG A 31 7.00 -2.32 -1.27
CA ARG A 31 7.61 -3.41 -2.04
C ARG A 31 9.12 -3.24 -2.12
N LEU A 32 9.57 -2.05 -2.45
CA LEU A 32 11.00 -1.82 -2.67
C LEU A 32 11.82 -1.88 -1.38
N PHE A 33 11.24 -1.41 -0.27
CA PHE A 33 11.98 -1.36 0.98
C PHE A 33 11.92 -2.66 1.77
N ARG A 34 10.75 -3.29 1.81
CA ARG A 34 10.61 -4.51 2.62
C ARG A 34 11.06 -5.76 1.89
N PHE A 35 10.79 -5.82 0.60
CA PHE A 35 11.09 -7.01 -0.18
C PHE A 35 11.76 -6.59 -1.49
N PRO A 36 13.01 -6.13 -1.42
CA PRO A 36 13.67 -5.58 -2.61
C PRO A 36 13.83 -6.57 -3.76
N ARG A 37 13.76 -7.88 -3.46
CA ARG A 37 13.82 -8.89 -4.50
C ARG A 37 12.48 -9.27 -5.06
N LEU A 38 11.42 -8.77 -4.49
CA LEU A 38 10.08 -9.14 -4.88
C LEU A 38 9.65 -8.27 -6.06
N SER A 39 9.51 -8.91 -7.22
CA SER A 39 9.11 -8.18 -8.43
C SER A 39 7.64 -7.83 -8.38
N GLN A 40 7.24 -6.90 -9.27
CA GLN A 40 5.82 -6.59 -9.41
C GLN A 40 5.01 -7.83 -9.77
N ALA A 41 5.54 -8.66 -10.66
CA ALA A 41 4.83 -9.86 -11.10
C ALA A 41 4.61 -10.84 -9.93
N ARG A 42 5.63 -11.01 -9.11
CA ARG A 42 5.52 -11.93 -7.98
C ARG A 42 4.57 -11.41 -6.92
N LEU A 43 4.66 -10.12 -6.63
CA LEU A 43 3.75 -9.55 -5.64
C LEU A 43 2.33 -9.56 -6.15
N ALA A 44 2.13 -9.27 -7.44
CA ALA A 44 0.80 -9.35 -8.05
C ALA A 44 0.21 -10.74 -7.86
N GLN A 45 1.01 -11.76 -8.11
CA GLN A 45 0.57 -13.14 -7.93
C GLN A 45 0.15 -13.41 -6.50
N LYS A 46 0.94 -12.93 -5.54
CA LYS A 46 0.62 -13.14 -4.13
C LYS A 46 -0.64 -12.40 -3.70
N LEU A 47 -0.93 -11.28 -4.35
CA LEU A 47 -2.11 -10.48 -4.03
C LEU A 47 -3.31 -10.82 -4.90
N GLY A 48 -3.16 -11.78 -5.82
CA GLY A 48 -4.27 -12.28 -6.59
C GLY A 48 -4.70 -11.45 -7.79
N VAL A 49 -3.78 -10.67 -8.35
CA VAL A 49 -4.07 -9.86 -9.55
C VAL A 49 -3.01 -10.12 -10.60
N THR A 50 -3.28 -9.66 -11.84
CA THR A 50 -2.29 -9.75 -12.90
C THR A 50 -1.22 -8.69 -12.69
N ARG A 51 -0.06 -8.92 -13.30
CA ARG A 51 1.02 -7.93 -13.21
C ARG A 51 0.59 -6.57 -13.76
N ASN A 52 -0.15 -6.57 -14.87
CA ASN A 52 -0.59 -5.30 -15.46
C ASN A 52 -1.53 -4.55 -14.53
N THR A 53 -2.44 -5.26 -13.89
CA THR A 53 -3.33 -4.64 -12.93
C THR A 53 -2.54 -4.08 -11.74
N TYR A 54 -1.62 -4.87 -11.23
CA TYR A 54 -0.79 -4.44 -10.11
C TYR A 54 0.01 -3.18 -10.49
N ALA A 55 0.62 -3.21 -11.67
CA ALA A 55 1.42 -2.07 -12.13
C ALA A 55 0.59 -0.80 -12.23
N GLY A 56 -0.68 -0.95 -12.65
CA GLY A 56 -1.60 0.18 -12.68
C GLY A 56 -1.86 0.77 -11.30
N TYR A 57 -1.99 -0.10 -10.31
CA TYR A 57 -2.18 0.37 -8.93
C TYR A 57 -0.93 1.07 -8.40
N GLU A 58 0.23 0.51 -8.68
CA GLU A 58 1.47 1.08 -8.17
C GLU A 58 1.82 2.41 -8.85
N SER A 59 1.46 2.56 -10.11
CA SER A 59 1.72 3.80 -10.84
C SER A 59 0.67 4.87 -10.62
N GLY A 60 -0.45 4.51 -10.01
CA GLY A 60 -1.55 5.44 -9.81
C GLY A 60 -2.47 5.56 -11.00
N LYS A 61 -2.26 4.78 -12.06
CA LYS A 61 -3.13 4.83 -13.25
C LYS A 61 -4.47 4.18 -13.01
N ARG A 62 -4.56 3.28 -12.04
CA ARG A 62 -5.80 2.60 -11.69
C ARG A 62 -6.07 2.76 -10.22
N LEU A 63 -7.35 2.96 -9.89
CA LEU A 63 -7.78 2.99 -8.49
C LEU A 63 -8.00 1.56 -8.01
N PRO A 64 -7.38 1.17 -6.90
CA PRO A 64 -7.60 -0.18 -6.40
C PRO A 64 -8.96 -0.30 -5.74
N PRO A 65 -9.60 -1.47 -5.87
CA PRO A 65 -10.82 -1.72 -5.11
C PRO A 65 -10.49 -1.92 -3.63
N ALA A 66 -11.52 -1.78 -2.80
CA ALA A 66 -11.32 -1.86 -1.36
C ALA A 66 -10.69 -3.18 -0.93
N TRP A 67 -11.09 -4.30 -1.55
CA TRP A 67 -10.53 -5.59 -1.16
C TRP A 67 -9.02 -5.64 -1.41
N PHE A 68 -8.55 -4.99 -2.48
CA PHE A 68 -7.12 -4.98 -2.77
C PHE A 68 -6.36 -4.16 -1.75
N VAL A 69 -6.93 -3.02 -1.34
CA VAL A 69 -6.32 -2.19 -0.30
C VAL A 69 -6.20 -2.97 1.00
N CYS A 70 -7.25 -3.68 1.37
CA CYS A 70 -7.24 -4.48 2.60
C CYS A 70 -6.24 -5.62 2.51
N CYS A 71 -6.16 -6.31 1.38
CA CYS A 71 -5.19 -7.39 1.20
C CYS A 71 -3.77 -6.86 1.26
N THR A 72 -3.54 -5.69 0.68
CA THR A 72 -2.22 -5.06 0.71
C THR A 72 -1.83 -4.71 2.15
N ALA A 73 -2.73 -4.10 2.88
CA ALA A 73 -2.48 -3.74 4.27
C ALA A 73 -2.16 -4.97 5.09
N ASP A 74 -2.91 -6.04 4.89
CA ASP A 74 -2.67 -7.28 5.60
C ASP A 74 -1.33 -7.92 5.21
N PHE A 75 -1.02 -7.89 3.92
CA PHE A 75 0.23 -8.48 3.45
C PHE A 75 1.44 -7.77 4.05
N PHE A 76 1.42 -6.45 4.08
CA PHE A 76 2.54 -5.66 4.59
C PHE A 76 2.44 -5.37 6.09
N LYS A 77 1.37 -5.81 6.73
CA LYS A 77 1.17 -5.62 8.17
C LYS A 77 1.16 -4.14 8.56
N VAL A 78 0.45 -3.35 7.79
CA VAL A 78 0.21 -1.95 8.12
C VAL A 78 -1.30 -1.74 8.18
N ALA A 79 -1.71 -0.68 8.86
CA ALA A 79 -3.13 -0.36 8.92
C ALA A 79 -3.57 0.26 7.59
N VAL A 80 -4.84 0.04 7.24
CA VAL A 80 -5.37 0.62 6.00
C VAL A 80 -5.25 2.14 6.02
N ASP A 81 -5.56 2.77 7.15
CA ASP A 81 -5.49 4.23 7.22
C ASP A 81 -4.07 4.75 7.10
N GLU A 82 -3.09 3.98 7.55
CA GLU A 82 -1.69 4.36 7.31
C GLU A 82 -1.33 4.27 5.85
N LEU A 83 -1.91 3.30 5.17
CA LEU A 83 -1.59 3.03 3.78
C LEU A 83 -2.16 4.09 2.85
N ILE A 84 -3.33 4.62 3.15
CA ILE A 84 -4.01 5.55 2.26
C ILE A 84 -4.10 6.98 2.79
N GLY A 85 -3.76 7.20 4.04
CA GLY A 85 -3.95 8.51 4.66
C GLY A 85 -2.75 9.43 4.60
N GLN A 86 -1.57 8.89 4.37
CA GLN A 86 -0.34 9.68 4.37
C GLN A 86 0.80 8.86 3.84
N GLU A 87 1.91 9.51 3.52
CA GLU A 87 3.13 8.79 3.18
C GLU A 87 3.65 8.05 4.39
N LEU A 88 4.04 6.80 4.18
CA LEU A 88 4.59 5.99 5.26
C LEU A 88 6.00 6.48 5.61
N GLU A 89 6.27 6.56 6.88
CA GLU A 89 7.59 6.92 7.37
C GLU A 89 8.56 5.76 7.17
N LYS A 90 9.84 6.10 7.13
CA LYS A 90 10.87 5.09 6.88
C LYS A 90 10.86 3.98 7.92
N GLU A 91 10.56 4.32 9.15
CA GLU A 91 10.50 3.32 10.21
C GLU A 91 9.43 2.29 9.93
N LYS A 92 8.27 2.73 9.46
CA LYS A 92 7.20 1.81 9.10
C LYS A 92 7.57 0.93 7.93
N LEU A 93 8.34 1.46 7.00
CA LEU A 93 8.76 0.70 5.84
C LEU A 93 9.72 -0.43 6.20
N LYS A 94 10.52 -0.24 7.23
CA LYS A 94 11.60 -1.17 7.57
C LYS A 94 11.28 -2.13 8.68
N TYR A 95 10.47 -1.72 9.59
CA TYR A 95 10.35 -2.38 10.86
C TYR A 95 10.02 -3.87 10.77
N GLU A 96 9.04 -4.21 9.97
CA GLU A 96 8.54 -5.58 9.95
C GLU A 96 9.50 -6.56 9.32
N ASN A 97 10.52 -6.07 8.66
CA ASN A 97 11.50 -6.95 8.04
C ASN A 97 12.33 -7.71 9.06
N LEU A 98 12.30 -7.26 10.30
CA LEU A 98 13.15 -7.86 11.33
C LEU A 98 12.77 -9.30 11.62
N THR A 99 11.50 -9.65 11.43
CA THR A 99 11.01 -10.96 11.80
C THR A 99 10.39 -11.73 10.66
N HIS A 100 10.45 -11.20 9.45
CA HIS A 100 9.79 -11.81 8.30
C HIS A 100 10.79 -12.43 7.36
N SER A 101 10.44 -13.59 6.82
CA SER A 101 11.17 -14.09 5.67
C SER A 101 10.63 -13.39 4.43
N ASP A 102 11.52 -13.30 3.44
CA ASP A 102 11.12 -12.82 2.13
C ASP A 102 10.09 -13.78 1.54
N PRO A 103 8.92 -13.29 1.10
CA PRO A 103 7.90 -14.19 0.56
C PRO A 103 8.35 -14.98 -0.65
N GLU A 104 9.42 -14.58 -1.31
CA GLU A 104 9.93 -15.31 -2.46
C GLU A 104 10.74 -16.52 -2.09
N THR A 105 11.10 -16.67 -0.83
CA THR A 105 11.99 -17.74 -0.40
C THR A 105 11.27 -18.95 0.15
N ASP A 106 10.02 -19.05 -0.02
CA ASP A 106 9.24 -20.17 0.51
C ASP A 106 9.85 -21.52 0.22
#